data_80ed3a58e3b559fd984922b07411da88
#
_entry.id   80ed3a58e3b559fd984922b07411da88
#
_cell.length_a   1.000
_cell.length_b   1.000
_cell.length_c   1.000
_cell.angle_alpha   90.00
_cell.angle_beta   90.00
_cell.angle_gamma   90.00
#
_symmetry.space_group_name_H-M   'P 1'
#
loop_
_entity.id
_entity.type
_entity.pdbx_description
1 polymer ?
#
loop_
_entity_poly.entity_id
_entity_poly.type
_entity_poly.pdbx_seq_one_letter_code
_entity_poly.pdbx_strand_id
1 'polypeptide(L)'
;MSRIRSRNTGPEMTVRRELYHRGFRYRLNRKDLPGTPDIVLNKYHTVIFVNGCFWHGHEGCTKYVRPSSNVSFWEAKVKANRSRDAKVTAHLEALGWYVITVWECELSPSRFLSTMDEVEASLRANRFRFLSDKASEKRRREAGSILRKRKRADVLSKEKSSLSGHRIPKTVRSLSDSSEE
;
A
#
# COMPACT_ATOMS: atom_id res chain seq x y z
N MET A 1 -12.34 -36.71 13.43
CA MET A 1 -11.41 -35.56 13.20
C MET A 1 -12.02 -34.31 13.79
N SER A 2 -11.36 -33.68 14.74
CA SER A 2 -11.79 -32.40 15.32
C SER A 2 -11.89 -31.36 14.21
N ARG A 3 -12.97 -30.59 14.16
CA ARG A 3 -13.20 -29.51 13.19
C ARG A 3 -12.15 -28.40 13.43
N ILE A 4 -11.07 -28.42 12.65
CA ILE A 4 -10.04 -27.38 12.74
C ILE A 4 -10.69 -26.05 12.34
N ARG A 5 -10.71 -25.11 13.26
CA ARG A 5 -11.26 -23.77 13.01
C ARG A 5 -10.32 -23.02 12.06
N SER A 6 -10.86 -22.47 10.98
CA SER A 6 -10.12 -21.65 10.03
C SER A 6 -10.04 -20.17 10.43
N ARG A 7 -10.60 -19.79 11.56
CA ARG A 7 -10.63 -18.41 12.10
C ARG A 7 -10.63 -18.44 13.62
N ASN A 8 -10.11 -17.37 14.21
CA ASN A 8 -9.97 -17.22 15.65
C ASN A 8 -9.18 -18.40 16.25
N THR A 9 -8.12 -18.80 15.56
CA THR A 9 -7.19 -19.81 16.06
C THR A 9 -6.45 -19.31 17.30
N GLY A 10 -5.90 -20.22 18.10
CA GLY A 10 -5.10 -19.84 19.28
C GLY A 10 -4.00 -18.84 18.96
N PRO A 11 -3.14 -19.11 17.96
CA PRO A 11 -2.11 -18.17 17.50
C PRO A 11 -2.65 -16.78 17.12
N GLU A 12 -3.72 -16.71 16.31
CA GLU A 12 -4.34 -15.44 15.96
C GLU A 12 -4.83 -14.66 17.19
N MET A 13 -5.48 -15.32 18.12
CA MET A 13 -6.00 -14.69 19.35
C MET A 13 -4.87 -14.17 20.23
N THR A 14 -3.75 -14.88 20.28
CA THR A 14 -2.57 -14.47 21.04
C THR A 14 -1.98 -13.18 20.47
N VAL A 15 -1.73 -13.10 19.17
CA VAL A 15 -1.23 -11.91 18.49
C VAL A 15 -2.20 -10.73 18.65
N ARG A 16 -3.50 -10.96 18.46
CA ARG A 16 -4.54 -9.92 18.59
C ARG A 16 -4.58 -9.31 19.98
N ARG A 17 -4.55 -10.13 21.04
CA ARG A 17 -4.56 -9.65 22.43
C ARG A 17 -3.34 -8.82 22.72
N GLU A 18 -2.17 -9.28 22.35
CA GLU A 18 -0.92 -8.55 22.58
C GLU A 18 -0.88 -7.21 21.82
N LEU A 19 -1.26 -7.17 20.56
CA LEU A 19 -1.38 -5.92 19.80
C LEU A 19 -2.34 -4.94 20.48
N TYR A 20 -3.47 -5.44 20.98
CA TYR A 20 -4.44 -4.59 21.68
C TYR A 20 -3.85 -4.03 22.99
N HIS A 21 -3.15 -4.85 23.78
CA HIS A 21 -2.47 -4.44 25.02
C HIS A 21 -1.40 -3.36 24.74
N ARG A 22 -0.67 -3.49 23.65
CA ARG A 22 0.32 -2.49 23.18
C ARG A 22 -0.30 -1.22 22.57
N GLY A 23 -1.64 -1.11 22.61
CA GLY A 23 -2.36 0.09 22.16
C GLY A 23 -2.64 0.14 20.66
N PHE A 24 -2.37 -0.93 19.91
CA PHE A 24 -2.73 -1.01 18.50
C PHE A 24 -4.23 -1.26 18.32
N ARG A 25 -4.81 -0.61 17.32
CA ARG A 25 -6.20 -0.81 16.91
C ARG A 25 -6.23 -1.34 15.49
N TYR A 26 -7.00 -2.39 15.26
CA TYR A 26 -7.01 -3.15 14.02
C TYR A 26 -8.42 -3.56 13.62
N ARG A 27 -8.57 -4.00 12.40
CA ARG A 27 -9.76 -4.68 11.85
C ARG A 27 -9.41 -6.12 11.55
N LEU A 28 -10.42 -6.99 11.53
CA LEU A 28 -10.23 -8.43 11.31
C LEU A 28 -10.84 -8.86 9.99
N ASN A 29 -10.21 -9.85 9.36
CA ASN A 29 -10.76 -10.62 8.23
C ASN A 29 -11.42 -9.73 7.15
N ARG A 30 -10.75 -8.67 6.70
CA ARG A 30 -11.27 -7.80 5.65
C ARG A 30 -11.31 -8.54 4.31
N LYS A 31 -12.52 -8.80 3.81
CA LYS A 31 -12.78 -9.54 2.56
C LYS A 31 -12.46 -8.72 1.30
N ASP A 32 -12.37 -7.41 1.42
CA ASP A 32 -12.02 -6.49 0.36
C ASP A 32 -10.51 -6.45 0.07
N LEU A 33 -9.69 -7.11 0.91
CA LEU A 33 -8.27 -7.27 0.69
C LEU A 33 -7.92 -8.69 0.21
N PRO A 34 -6.94 -8.82 -0.70
CA PRO A 34 -6.45 -10.13 -1.15
C PRO A 34 -6.08 -11.04 0.02
N GLY A 35 -6.49 -12.30 -0.06
CA GLY A 35 -6.20 -13.32 0.97
C GLY A 35 -6.93 -13.16 2.29
N THR A 36 -7.75 -12.14 2.48
CA THR A 36 -8.51 -11.89 3.71
C THR A 36 -7.61 -11.91 4.95
N PRO A 37 -6.70 -10.93 5.13
CA PRO A 37 -5.72 -10.91 6.23
C PRO A 37 -6.37 -11.06 7.61
N ASP A 38 -5.69 -11.75 8.53
CA ASP A 38 -6.19 -11.98 9.88
C ASP A 38 -6.32 -10.70 10.70
N ILE A 39 -5.39 -9.76 10.48
CA ILE A 39 -5.31 -8.49 11.20
C ILE A 39 -4.95 -7.39 10.19
N VAL A 40 -5.69 -6.28 10.20
CA VAL A 40 -5.46 -5.12 9.32
C VAL A 40 -5.32 -3.86 10.15
N LEU A 41 -4.16 -3.23 10.07
CA LEU A 41 -3.83 -1.99 10.77
C LEU A 41 -3.79 -0.82 9.79
N ASN A 42 -4.94 -0.23 9.49
CA ASN A 42 -5.07 0.86 8.51
C ASN A 42 -4.15 2.06 8.82
N LYS A 43 -4.01 2.42 10.11
CA LYS A 43 -3.13 3.52 10.55
C LYS A 43 -1.66 3.29 10.17
N TYR A 44 -1.26 2.04 10.06
CA TYR A 44 0.10 1.59 9.77
C TYR A 44 0.26 1.11 8.33
N HIS A 45 -0.84 1.10 7.57
CA HIS A 45 -0.92 0.56 6.20
C HIS A 45 -0.34 -0.85 6.11
N THR A 46 -0.59 -1.66 7.14
CA THR A 46 0.01 -2.99 7.32
C THR A 46 -1.06 -4.02 7.56
N VAL A 47 -0.85 -5.19 6.98
CA VAL A 47 -1.64 -6.40 7.23
C VAL A 47 -0.76 -7.45 7.88
N ILE A 48 -1.35 -8.31 8.72
CA ILE A 48 -0.66 -9.41 9.37
C ILE A 48 -1.40 -10.70 9.06
N PHE A 49 -0.65 -11.71 8.61
CA PHE A 49 -1.06 -13.11 8.54
C PHE A 49 -0.43 -13.88 9.69
N VAL A 50 -1.21 -14.73 10.35
CA VAL A 50 -0.74 -15.61 11.43
C VAL A 50 -0.78 -17.05 10.93
N ASN A 51 0.37 -17.54 10.48
CA ASN A 51 0.47 -18.79 9.76
C ASN A 51 0.80 -19.97 10.68
N GLY A 52 0.00 -21.02 10.62
CA GLY A 52 0.34 -22.31 11.22
C GLY A 52 1.48 -23.00 10.47
N CYS A 53 2.51 -23.43 11.18
CA CYS A 53 3.74 -23.97 10.58
C CYS A 53 3.49 -25.15 9.66
N PHE A 54 2.62 -26.07 10.04
CA PHE A 54 2.26 -27.24 9.25
C PHE A 54 1.54 -26.86 7.94
N TRP A 55 0.52 -26.00 8.03
CA TRP A 55 -0.35 -25.69 6.90
C TRP A 55 0.32 -24.87 5.81
N HIS A 56 1.27 -24.04 6.17
CA HIS A 56 2.01 -23.14 5.27
C HIS A 56 3.44 -23.59 5.00
N GLY A 57 3.82 -24.79 5.49
CA GLY A 57 5.11 -25.43 5.21
C GLY A 57 6.30 -24.60 5.68
N HIS A 58 6.31 -24.19 6.95
CA HIS A 58 7.39 -23.39 7.51
C HIS A 58 8.69 -24.18 7.55
N GLU A 59 9.61 -23.90 6.63
CA GLU A 59 10.89 -24.61 6.50
C GLU A 59 11.81 -24.36 7.71
N GLY A 60 12.58 -25.40 8.08
CA GLY A 60 13.53 -25.34 9.21
C GLY A 60 12.85 -25.25 10.59
N CYS A 61 11.53 -25.43 10.66
CA CYS A 61 10.75 -25.34 11.89
C CYS A 61 10.48 -26.72 12.48
N THR A 62 10.74 -26.90 13.77
CA THR A 62 10.44 -28.15 14.50
C THR A 62 8.96 -28.49 14.58
N LYS A 63 8.06 -27.50 14.44
CA LYS A 63 6.60 -27.71 14.37
C LYS A 63 6.11 -28.14 12.99
N TYR A 64 6.95 -28.05 11.96
CA TYR A 64 6.63 -28.58 10.64
C TYR A 64 7.13 -30.02 10.53
N VAL A 65 6.25 -30.95 10.89
CA VAL A 65 6.52 -32.37 10.76
C VAL A 65 5.85 -32.88 9.50
N ARG A 66 6.68 -33.44 8.58
CA ARG A 66 6.15 -34.06 7.36
C ARG A 66 5.28 -35.27 7.73
N PRO A 67 4.05 -35.38 7.22
CA PRO A 67 3.20 -36.55 7.48
C PRO A 67 3.84 -37.83 6.96
N SER A 68 3.71 -38.91 7.71
CA SER A 68 4.19 -40.25 7.31
C SER A 68 3.21 -40.97 6.37
N SER A 69 1.94 -40.55 6.35
CA SER A 69 0.89 -41.10 5.47
C SER A 69 0.36 -40.05 4.49
N ASN A 70 -0.08 -40.49 3.31
CA ASN A 70 -0.57 -39.61 2.25
C ASN A 70 0.40 -38.46 1.88
N VAL A 71 1.68 -38.76 1.87
CA VAL A 71 2.78 -37.79 1.70
C VAL A 71 2.57 -36.91 0.47
N SER A 72 2.29 -37.49 -0.69
CA SER A 72 2.09 -36.78 -1.94
C SER A 72 0.92 -35.78 -1.88
N PHE A 73 -0.18 -36.16 -1.23
CA PHE A 73 -1.33 -35.27 -1.01
C PHE A 73 -0.93 -34.05 -0.17
N TRP A 74 -0.21 -34.27 0.94
CA TRP A 74 0.18 -33.18 1.82
C TRP A 74 1.23 -32.29 1.20
N GLU A 75 2.18 -32.84 0.47
CA GLU A 75 3.18 -32.03 -0.27
C GLU A 75 2.51 -31.13 -1.31
N ALA A 76 1.59 -31.69 -2.11
CA ALA A 76 0.82 -30.89 -3.06
C ALA A 76 0.00 -29.79 -2.37
N LYS A 77 -0.63 -30.11 -1.22
CA LYS A 77 -1.42 -29.17 -0.44
C LYS A 77 -0.60 -28.02 0.11
N VAL A 78 0.55 -28.31 0.74
CA VAL A 78 1.47 -27.32 1.28
C VAL A 78 2.05 -26.45 0.16
N LYS A 79 2.46 -27.06 -0.96
CA LYS A 79 2.95 -26.34 -2.14
C LYS A 79 1.90 -25.36 -2.68
N ALA A 80 0.66 -25.81 -2.80
CA ALA A 80 -0.45 -24.95 -3.25
C ALA A 80 -0.71 -23.79 -2.27
N ASN A 81 -0.67 -24.02 -0.96
CA ASN A 81 -0.80 -22.98 0.05
C ASN A 81 0.31 -21.94 -0.07
N ARG A 82 1.57 -22.37 -0.12
CA ARG A 82 2.75 -21.48 -0.28
C ARG A 82 2.65 -20.64 -1.56
N SER A 83 2.26 -21.26 -2.68
CA SER A 83 2.09 -20.53 -3.95
C SER A 83 0.99 -19.47 -3.85
N ARG A 84 -0.13 -19.79 -3.18
CA ARG A 84 -1.21 -18.84 -2.93
C ARG A 84 -0.74 -17.71 -2.03
N ASP A 85 -0.07 -18.02 -0.93
CA ASP A 85 0.42 -17.03 0.04
C ASP A 85 1.38 -16.04 -0.63
N ALA A 86 2.32 -16.52 -1.46
CA ALA A 86 3.22 -15.66 -2.24
C ALA A 86 2.46 -14.73 -3.19
N LYS A 87 1.45 -15.23 -3.91
CA LYS A 87 0.61 -14.41 -4.80
C LYS A 87 -0.19 -13.36 -4.03
N VAL A 88 -0.74 -13.73 -2.88
CA VAL A 88 -1.48 -12.82 -2.01
C VAL A 88 -0.57 -11.72 -1.49
N THR A 89 0.61 -12.06 -1.01
CA THR A 89 1.61 -11.09 -0.53
C THR A 89 1.98 -10.11 -1.64
N ALA A 90 2.38 -10.59 -2.82
CA ALA A 90 2.73 -9.73 -3.95
C ALA A 90 1.57 -8.82 -4.38
N HIS A 91 0.32 -9.30 -4.34
CA HIS A 91 -0.84 -8.47 -4.68
C HIS A 91 -1.10 -7.38 -3.64
N LEU A 92 -0.98 -7.69 -2.36
CA LEU A 92 -1.10 -6.70 -1.28
C LEU A 92 -0.01 -5.63 -1.35
N GLU A 93 1.23 -6.03 -1.63
CA GLU A 93 2.36 -5.11 -1.82
C GLU A 93 2.15 -4.21 -3.04
N ALA A 94 1.65 -4.75 -4.15
CA ALA A 94 1.28 -3.96 -5.34
C ALA A 94 0.17 -2.94 -5.05
N LEU A 95 -0.73 -3.24 -4.09
CA LEU A 95 -1.74 -2.30 -3.58
C LEU A 95 -1.16 -1.31 -2.55
N GLY A 96 0.14 -1.37 -2.27
CA GLY A 96 0.86 -0.50 -1.34
C GLY A 96 0.77 -0.92 0.12
N TRP A 97 0.22 -2.09 0.43
CA TRP A 97 0.18 -2.61 1.80
C TRP A 97 1.50 -3.24 2.20
N TYR A 98 1.93 -3.00 3.41
CA TYR A 98 3.02 -3.77 4.02
C TYR A 98 2.47 -5.06 4.60
N VAL A 99 3.16 -6.17 4.37
CA VAL A 99 2.74 -7.50 4.83
C VAL A 99 3.70 -8.00 5.89
N ILE A 100 3.16 -8.46 7.01
CA ILE A 100 3.89 -9.14 8.08
C ILE A 100 3.32 -10.54 8.19
N THR A 101 4.18 -11.55 8.23
CA THR A 101 3.80 -12.93 8.53
C THR A 101 4.36 -13.31 9.89
N VAL A 102 3.49 -13.75 10.79
CA VAL A 102 3.85 -14.28 12.11
C VAL A 102 3.62 -15.78 12.10
N TRP A 103 4.65 -16.54 12.45
CA TRP A 103 4.55 -17.99 12.47
C TRP A 103 4.16 -18.52 13.86
N GLU A 104 3.37 -19.58 13.88
CA GLU A 104 2.95 -20.22 15.12
C GLU A 104 4.09 -20.60 16.07
N CYS A 105 5.24 -21.05 15.54
CA CYS A 105 6.41 -21.38 16.35
C CYS A 105 7.06 -20.18 17.03
N GLU A 106 6.88 -18.99 16.47
CA GLU A 106 7.39 -17.73 17.02
C GLU A 106 6.58 -17.25 18.23
N LEU A 107 5.39 -17.81 18.42
CA LEU A 107 4.52 -17.52 19.56
C LEU A 107 4.73 -18.48 20.75
N SER A 108 5.84 -19.26 20.73
CA SER A 108 6.26 -20.04 21.90
C SER A 108 6.61 -19.12 23.07
N PRO A 109 6.46 -19.58 24.35
CA PRO A 109 6.75 -18.74 25.52
C PRO A 109 8.12 -18.07 25.49
N SER A 110 9.14 -18.76 24.97
CA SER A 110 10.51 -18.24 24.88
C SER A 110 10.75 -17.21 23.79
N ARG A 111 9.91 -17.16 22.74
CA ARG A 111 10.07 -16.26 21.60
C ARG A 111 8.98 -15.18 21.50
N PHE A 112 7.90 -15.37 22.21
CA PHE A 112 6.70 -14.53 22.09
C PHE A 112 6.99 -13.04 22.22
N LEU A 113 7.69 -12.64 23.29
CA LEU A 113 7.96 -11.22 23.52
C LEU A 113 8.85 -10.61 22.44
N SER A 114 9.95 -11.29 22.07
CA SER A 114 10.83 -10.81 21.00
C SER A 114 10.10 -10.70 19.65
N THR A 115 9.28 -11.69 19.31
CA THR A 115 8.46 -11.66 18.09
C THR A 115 7.50 -10.47 18.08
N MET A 116 6.83 -10.20 19.21
CA MET A 116 5.90 -9.09 19.28
C MET A 116 6.61 -7.73 19.28
N ASP A 117 7.83 -7.63 19.81
CA ASP A 117 8.67 -6.45 19.71
C ASP A 117 9.10 -6.16 18.26
N GLU A 118 9.47 -7.20 17.51
CA GLU A 118 9.78 -7.09 16.07
C GLU A 118 8.57 -6.67 15.25
N VAL A 119 7.39 -7.22 15.54
CA VAL A 119 6.13 -6.83 14.91
C VAL A 119 5.82 -5.35 15.19
N GLU A 120 5.96 -4.91 16.44
CA GLU A 120 5.75 -3.51 16.81
C GLU A 120 6.73 -2.58 16.11
N ALA A 121 8.02 -2.90 16.10
CA ALA A 121 9.06 -2.13 15.40
C ALA A 121 8.73 -2.02 13.89
N SER A 122 8.34 -3.13 13.27
CA SER A 122 7.94 -3.18 11.86
C SER A 122 6.71 -2.29 11.59
N LEU A 123 5.70 -2.34 12.45
CA LEU A 123 4.51 -1.50 12.32
C LEU A 123 4.88 -0.01 12.39
N ARG A 124 5.73 0.38 13.32
CA ARG A 124 6.17 1.78 13.47
C ARG A 124 6.98 2.25 12.25
N ALA A 125 7.89 1.41 11.75
CA ALA A 125 8.68 1.68 10.55
C ALA A 125 7.80 1.80 9.30
N ASN A 126 6.84 0.89 9.10
CA ASN A 126 5.90 0.91 7.98
C ASN A 126 5.05 2.19 7.99
N ARG A 127 4.57 2.61 9.16
CA ARG A 127 3.86 3.88 9.29
C ARG A 127 4.70 5.07 8.85
N PHE A 128 5.96 5.12 9.30
CA PHE A 128 6.86 6.20 8.93
C PHE A 128 7.07 6.26 7.41
N ARG A 129 7.37 5.11 6.78
CA ARG A 129 7.53 5.00 5.31
C ARG A 129 6.26 5.48 4.59
N PHE A 130 5.10 4.96 4.97
CA PHE A 130 3.82 5.32 4.36
C PHE A 130 3.53 6.83 4.42
N LEU A 131 3.79 7.48 5.56
CA LEU A 131 3.61 8.92 5.71
C LEU A 131 4.61 9.73 4.88
N SER A 132 5.86 9.29 4.81
CA SER A 132 6.90 9.89 3.99
C SER A 132 6.55 9.83 2.50
N ASP A 133 6.09 8.67 2.02
CA ASP A 133 5.69 8.47 0.62
C ASP A 133 4.50 9.35 0.25
N LYS A 134 3.49 9.41 1.11
CA LYS A 134 2.35 10.32 0.91
C LYS A 134 2.74 11.79 0.89
N ALA A 135 3.64 12.21 1.76
CA ALA A 135 4.14 13.58 1.77
C ALA A 135 4.90 13.91 0.48
N SER A 136 5.72 12.98 -0.01
CA SER A 136 6.47 13.10 -1.27
C SER A 136 5.53 13.17 -2.47
N GLU A 137 4.51 12.33 -2.52
CA GLU A 137 3.49 12.33 -3.57
C GLU A 137 2.71 13.66 -3.59
N LYS A 138 2.30 14.15 -2.43
CA LYS A 138 1.62 15.46 -2.30
C LYS A 138 2.48 16.59 -2.87
N ARG A 139 3.77 16.66 -2.50
CA ARG A 139 4.72 17.65 -3.01
C ARG A 139 4.86 17.59 -4.54
N ARG A 140 4.95 16.37 -5.10
CA ARG A 140 5.02 16.17 -6.57
C ARG A 140 3.77 16.69 -7.28
N ARG A 141 2.57 16.41 -6.73
CA ARG A 141 1.29 16.89 -7.27
C ARG A 141 1.20 18.41 -7.22
N GLU A 142 1.60 19.04 -6.13
CA GLU A 142 1.62 20.49 -5.96
C GLU A 142 2.60 21.15 -6.95
N ALA A 143 3.82 20.64 -7.06
CA ALA A 143 4.81 21.13 -8.03
C ALA A 143 4.31 21.01 -9.48
N GLY A 144 3.70 19.89 -9.85
CA GLY A 144 3.08 19.70 -11.16
C GLY A 144 1.92 20.65 -11.44
N SER A 145 1.14 20.99 -10.42
CA SER A 145 0.06 21.98 -10.53
C SER A 145 0.60 23.39 -10.79
N ILE A 146 1.63 23.79 -10.05
CA ILE A 146 2.30 25.10 -10.22
C ILE A 146 2.89 25.20 -11.63
N LEU A 147 3.58 24.16 -12.10
CA LEU A 147 4.19 24.16 -13.45
C LEU A 147 3.12 24.29 -14.55
N ARG A 148 1.97 23.60 -14.41
CA ARG A 148 0.87 23.74 -15.36
C ARG A 148 0.28 25.16 -15.37
N LYS A 149 0.13 25.80 -14.20
CA LYS A 149 -0.34 27.19 -14.10
C LYS A 149 0.63 28.14 -14.77
N ARG A 150 1.95 28.00 -14.56
CA ARG A 150 2.99 28.82 -15.21
C ARG A 150 2.93 28.69 -16.74
N LYS A 151 2.91 27.47 -17.26
CA LYS A 151 2.81 27.23 -18.71
C LYS A 151 1.56 27.88 -19.33
N ARG A 152 0.39 27.80 -18.66
CA ARG A 152 -0.84 28.49 -19.12
C ARG A 152 -0.69 30.00 -19.13
N ALA A 153 -0.07 30.57 -18.10
CA ALA A 153 0.16 32.02 -18.02
C ALA A 153 1.11 32.49 -19.15
N ASP A 154 2.17 31.73 -19.43
CA ASP A 154 3.12 32.03 -20.51
C ASP A 154 2.47 31.99 -21.90
N VAL A 155 1.58 31.01 -22.15
CA VAL A 155 0.79 30.91 -23.40
C VAL A 155 -0.11 32.14 -23.57
N LEU A 156 -0.88 32.46 -22.55
CA LEU A 156 -1.80 33.62 -22.55
C LEU A 156 -1.03 34.96 -22.73
N SER A 157 0.16 35.08 -22.15
CA SER A 157 1.00 36.25 -22.31
C SER A 157 1.51 36.42 -23.77
N LYS A 158 1.93 35.30 -24.40
CA LYS A 158 2.34 35.29 -25.81
C LYS A 158 1.20 35.63 -26.76
N GLU A 159 0.00 35.10 -26.53
CA GLU A 159 -1.18 35.44 -27.34
C GLU A 159 -1.54 36.92 -27.23
N LYS A 160 -1.51 37.49 -26.03
CA LYS A 160 -1.75 38.95 -25.83
C LYS A 160 -0.72 39.81 -26.52
N SER A 161 0.56 39.44 -26.53
CA SER A 161 1.62 40.22 -27.23
C SER A 161 1.48 40.14 -28.75
N SER A 162 1.03 39.00 -29.30
CA SER A 162 0.80 38.88 -30.75
C SER A 162 -0.39 39.71 -31.23
N LEU A 163 -1.42 39.84 -30.42
CA LEU A 163 -2.62 40.66 -30.73
C LEU A 163 -2.34 42.17 -30.65
N SER A 164 -1.41 42.61 -29.80
CA SER A 164 -1.05 44.04 -29.66
C SER A 164 -0.14 44.56 -30.78
N GLY A 165 0.46 43.67 -31.59
CA GLY A 165 1.35 44.02 -32.70
C GLY A 165 0.64 44.42 -33.99
N HIS A 166 -0.67 44.28 -34.13
CA HIS A 166 -1.43 44.72 -35.31
C HIS A 166 -1.93 46.16 -35.11
N ARG A 167 -0.99 47.13 -35.24
CA ARG A 167 -1.31 48.54 -35.35
C ARG A 167 -1.79 48.82 -36.79
N ILE A 168 -3.07 49.06 -36.98
CA ILE A 168 -3.66 49.48 -38.24
C ILE A 168 -3.02 50.81 -38.60
N PRO A 169 -2.39 50.99 -39.81
CA PRO A 169 -1.91 52.29 -40.23
C PRO A 169 -3.10 53.24 -40.44
N LYS A 170 -3.06 54.39 -39.75
CA LYS A 170 -4.00 55.45 -40.02
C LYS A 170 -3.67 56.06 -41.39
N THR A 171 -4.44 55.70 -42.39
CA THR A 171 -4.46 56.40 -43.70
C THR A 171 -5.00 57.79 -43.53
N VAL A 172 -4.12 58.76 -43.60
CA VAL A 172 -4.48 60.17 -43.64
C VAL A 172 -5.05 60.45 -45.04
N ARG A 173 -6.34 60.68 -45.16
CA ARG A 173 -6.96 61.28 -46.34
C ARG A 173 -6.85 62.80 -46.19
N SER A 174 -5.91 63.39 -46.90
CA SER A 174 -5.91 64.82 -47.22
C SER A 174 -6.87 65.00 -48.41
N LEU A 175 -7.99 65.64 -48.20
CA LEU A 175 -8.78 66.25 -49.26
C LEU A 175 -8.33 67.72 -49.33
N SER A 176 -7.62 68.01 -50.36
CA SER A 176 -7.34 69.39 -50.80
C SER A 176 -8.61 69.96 -51.44
N ASP A 177 -9.04 71.05 -50.85
CA ASP A 177 -9.93 72.02 -51.42
C ASP A 177 -9.39 72.55 -52.71
N SER A 178 -10.19 72.66 -53.72
CA SER A 178 -9.93 73.57 -54.86
C SER A 178 -11.26 74.13 -55.36
N SER A 179 -11.37 75.35 -55.21
CA SER A 179 -12.34 76.34 -55.60
C SER A 179 -12.59 76.42 -57.12
N GLU A 180 -13.62 77.22 -57.45
CA GLU A 180 -13.97 77.94 -58.70
C GLU A 180 -15.04 77.17 -59.49
N GLU A 181 -16.13 77.70 -59.85
CA GLU A 181 -16.79 79.01 -60.13
C GLU A 181 -18.34 78.78 -60.10
#